data_b579b1aed3d16390bddf5eb3f4e0a635
#
_entry.id   b579b1aed3d16390bddf5eb3f4e0a635
#
_cell.length_a   1.000
_cell.length_b   1.000
_cell.length_c   1.000
_cell.angle_alpha   90.00
_cell.angle_beta   90.00
_cell.angle_gamma   90.00
#
_symmetry.space_group_name_H-M   'P 1'
#
loop_
_entity.id
_entity.type
_entity.pdbx_description
1 polymer ?
#
loop_
_entity_poly.entity_id
_entity_poly.type
_entity_poly.pdbx_seq_one_letter_code
_entity_poly.pdbx_strand_id
1 'polypeptide(L)'
;MAAASDTTPAPDGGLWDAHVHVFGRDAPVQAGHYRPQHFPLERIEAEAAACGVQHLVLVQPSVYGTDNTVMLDALASRPGRHRGVAVVDAGVTDAELDRMHDLGVRGVRFNRVSPVGNGPADFHTLAPRLRERGWHVQWY
;
A
#
# COMPACT_ATOMS: atom_id res chain seq x y z
N MET A 1 2.19 25.20 10.88
CA MET A 1 2.25 23.77 11.21
C MET A 1 3.55 23.22 10.61
N ALA A 2 4.43 22.70 11.44
CA ALA A 2 5.65 22.05 10.95
C ALA A 2 5.23 20.78 10.20
N ALA A 3 5.72 20.60 8.98
CA ALA A 3 5.61 19.32 8.29
C ALA A 3 6.25 18.25 9.18
N ALA A 4 5.53 17.15 9.43
CA ALA A 4 6.11 16.01 10.10
C ALA A 4 7.37 15.63 9.29
N SER A 5 8.53 15.67 9.95
CA SER A 5 9.75 15.21 9.31
C SER A 5 9.60 13.74 8.99
N ASP A 6 9.66 13.39 7.71
CA ASP A 6 9.70 12.01 7.28
C ASP A 6 10.98 11.37 7.85
N THR A 7 10.83 10.64 8.94
CA THR A 7 11.93 9.96 9.62
C THR A 7 12.21 8.58 9.04
N THR A 8 11.39 8.13 8.07
CA THR A 8 11.63 6.86 7.39
C THR A 8 12.87 7.00 6.50
N PRO A 9 13.94 6.20 6.73
CA PRO A 9 15.12 6.27 5.88
C PRO A 9 14.73 6.09 4.41
N ALA A 10 15.27 6.94 3.53
CA ALA A 10 15.15 6.71 2.10
C ALA A 10 15.85 5.38 1.79
N PRO A 11 15.23 4.51 0.96
CA PRO A 11 15.93 3.31 0.51
C PRO A 11 17.16 3.70 -0.29
N ASP A 12 18.20 2.88 -0.21
CA ASP A 12 19.40 3.03 -1.00
C ASP A 12 19.05 3.17 -2.49
N GLY A 13 19.86 3.86 -3.26
CA GLY A 13 19.68 3.96 -4.71
C GLY A 13 19.61 2.56 -5.33
N GLY A 14 18.64 2.34 -6.21
CA GLY A 14 18.42 1.03 -6.84
C GLY A 14 17.22 1.05 -7.77
N LEU A 15 16.99 -0.06 -8.46
CA LEU A 15 15.82 -0.21 -9.33
C LEU A 15 14.57 -0.54 -8.52
N TRP A 16 13.47 0.04 -8.94
CA TRP A 16 12.15 -0.14 -8.33
C TRP A 16 11.19 -0.81 -9.29
N ASP A 17 10.42 -1.79 -8.81
CA ASP A 17 9.16 -2.17 -9.42
C ASP A 17 8.05 -1.34 -8.76
N ALA A 18 7.36 -0.54 -9.54
CA ALA A 18 6.41 0.44 -9.06
C ALA A 18 5.01 -0.12 -8.76
N HIS A 19 4.74 -1.42 -9.03
CA HIS A 19 3.41 -1.97 -8.83
C HIS A 19 3.41 -3.49 -8.71
N VAL A 20 3.41 -4.00 -7.48
CA VAL A 20 3.26 -5.43 -7.20
C VAL A 20 2.20 -5.66 -6.13
N HIS A 21 1.65 -6.87 -6.09
CA HIS A 21 0.69 -7.28 -5.06
C HIS A 21 1.26 -8.44 -4.25
N VAL A 22 1.10 -8.37 -2.92
CA VAL A 22 1.37 -9.48 -2.00
C VAL A 22 0.07 -10.19 -1.69
N PHE A 23 0.06 -11.51 -1.79
CA PHE A 23 -1.11 -12.33 -1.48
C PHE A 23 -0.81 -13.31 -0.34
N GLY A 24 -1.53 -13.16 0.76
CA GLY A 24 -1.43 -14.03 1.92
C GLY A 24 -2.05 -15.41 1.66
N ARG A 25 -1.67 -16.40 2.48
CA ARG A 25 -2.14 -17.78 2.32
C ARG A 25 -3.64 -17.92 2.56
N ASP A 26 -4.13 -17.38 3.67
CA ASP A 26 -5.50 -17.56 4.13
C ASP A 26 -6.17 -16.23 4.47
N ALA A 27 -5.69 -15.14 3.87
CA ALA A 27 -6.28 -13.83 4.10
C ALA A 27 -7.71 -13.77 3.57
N PRO A 28 -8.67 -13.21 4.34
CA PRO A 28 -10.04 -13.06 3.89
C PRO A 28 -10.14 -12.19 2.64
N VAL A 29 -10.89 -12.65 1.63
CA VAL A 29 -11.15 -11.89 0.41
C VAL A 29 -12.55 -11.27 0.44
N GLN A 30 -12.72 -10.16 -0.26
CA GLN A 30 -14.02 -9.51 -0.42
C GLN A 30 -15.00 -10.44 -1.17
N ALA A 31 -16.28 -10.39 -0.78
CA ALA A 31 -17.33 -11.14 -1.46
C ALA A 31 -17.39 -10.80 -2.95
N GLY A 32 -17.56 -11.82 -3.79
CA GLY A 32 -17.61 -11.65 -5.24
C GLY A 32 -16.26 -11.55 -5.94
N HIS A 33 -15.16 -11.59 -5.21
CA HIS A 33 -13.81 -11.62 -5.77
C HIS A 33 -13.27 -13.05 -5.84
N TYR A 34 -12.33 -13.27 -6.80
CA TYR A 34 -11.57 -14.51 -6.87
C TYR A 34 -10.65 -14.65 -5.65
N ARG A 35 -10.34 -15.90 -5.29
CA ARG A 35 -9.32 -16.16 -4.27
C ARG A 35 -7.95 -16.26 -4.95
N PRO A 36 -7.03 -15.32 -4.68
CA PRO A 36 -5.71 -15.36 -5.30
C PRO A 36 -4.88 -16.52 -4.76
N GLN A 37 -3.92 -16.98 -5.54
CA GLN A 37 -2.89 -17.88 -5.05
C GLN A 37 -2.00 -17.16 -4.05
N HIS A 38 -1.49 -17.91 -3.07
CA HIS A 38 -0.50 -17.39 -2.15
C HIS A 38 0.76 -16.95 -2.90
N PHE A 39 1.11 -15.67 -2.76
CA PHE A 39 2.29 -15.09 -3.38
C PHE A 39 2.98 -14.16 -2.38
N PRO A 40 3.85 -14.72 -1.52
CA PRO A 40 4.45 -13.97 -0.41
C PRO A 40 5.53 -13.01 -0.89
N LEU A 41 5.86 -12.04 -0.04
CA LEU A 41 6.88 -11.03 -0.32
C LEU A 41 8.23 -11.65 -0.73
N GLU A 42 8.67 -12.71 -0.05
CA GLU A 42 9.95 -13.38 -0.32
C GLU A 42 10.05 -13.90 -1.76
N ARG A 43 8.94 -14.40 -2.28
CA ARG A 43 8.89 -14.87 -3.67
C ARG A 43 8.96 -13.70 -4.65
N ILE A 44 8.25 -12.62 -4.37
CA ILE A 44 8.30 -11.40 -5.22
C ILE A 44 9.71 -10.83 -5.20
N GLU A 45 10.33 -10.72 -4.03
CA GLU A 45 11.70 -10.24 -3.88
C GLU A 45 12.70 -11.09 -4.69
N ALA A 46 12.56 -12.40 -4.67
CA ALA A 46 13.44 -13.31 -5.41
C ALA A 46 13.29 -13.13 -6.94
N GLU A 47 12.05 -13.03 -7.43
CA GLU A 47 11.77 -12.80 -8.86
C GLU A 47 12.26 -11.41 -9.31
N ALA A 48 12.04 -10.38 -8.49
CA ALA A 48 12.52 -9.02 -8.74
C ALA A 48 14.05 -8.94 -8.77
N ALA A 49 14.72 -9.58 -7.82
CA ALA A 49 16.18 -9.61 -7.74
C ALA A 49 16.81 -10.27 -8.97
N ALA A 50 16.18 -11.29 -9.55
CA ALA A 50 16.63 -11.91 -10.81
C ALA A 50 16.61 -10.91 -11.99
N CYS A 51 15.82 -9.85 -11.91
CA CYS A 51 15.75 -8.75 -12.88
C CYS A 51 16.56 -7.52 -12.46
N GLY A 52 17.34 -7.60 -11.37
CA GLY A 52 18.12 -6.47 -10.84
C GLY A 52 17.29 -5.44 -10.05
N VAL A 53 16.07 -5.75 -9.67
CA VAL A 53 15.20 -4.87 -8.90
C VAL A 53 15.38 -5.12 -7.41
N GLN A 54 15.64 -4.08 -6.64
CA GLN A 54 15.90 -4.14 -5.19
C GLN A 54 14.73 -3.67 -4.34
N HIS A 55 13.87 -2.82 -4.90
CA HIS A 55 12.80 -2.16 -4.16
C HIS A 55 11.46 -2.36 -4.85
N LEU A 56 10.40 -2.44 -4.05
CA LEU A 56 9.05 -2.70 -4.53
C LEU A 56 8.08 -1.64 -3.99
N VAL A 57 7.11 -1.27 -4.80
CA VAL A 57 5.90 -0.59 -4.32
C VAL A 57 4.80 -1.64 -4.21
N LEU A 58 4.46 -1.98 -2.97
CA LEU A 58 3.39 -2.94 -2.66
C LEU A 58 2.05 -2.21 -2.75
N VAL A 59 1.24 -2.57 -3.72
CA VAL A 59 -0.07 -1.97 -3.92
C VAL A 59 -1.14 -2.88 -3.36
N GLN A 60 -2.06 -2.33 -2.56
CA GLN A 60 -3.19 -3.09 -2.02
C GLN A 60 -4.05 -3.65 -3.14
N PRO A 61 -4.22 -4.97 -3.25
CA PRO A 61 -5.10 -5.57 -4.25
C PRO A 61 -6.57 -5.40 -3.87
N SER A 62 -7.43 -5.25 -4.88
CA SER A 62 -8.88 -5.04 -4.69
C SER A 62 -9.55 -6.16 -3.89
N VAL A 63 -9.04 -7.39 -4.00
CA VAL A 63 -9.59 -8.57 -3.31
C VAL A 63 -9.61 -8.45 -1.78
N TYR A 64 -8.78 -7.59 -1.20
CA TYR A 64 -8.73 -7.36 0.25
C TYR A 64 -9.46 -6.09 0.69
N GLY A 65 -10.04 -5.32 -0.23
CA GLY A 65 -10.75 -4.08 0.13
C GLY A 65 -9.89 -3.14 0.95
N THR A 66 -10.44 -2.65 2.06
CA THR A 66 -9.76 -1.74 3.00
C THR A 66 -8.96 -2.46 4.10
N ASP A 67 -8.88 -3.77 4.07
CA ASP A 67 -8.03 -4.55 4.98
C ASP A 67 -6.60 -4.64 4.41
N ASN A 68 -5.74 -3.73 4.82
CA ASN A 68 -4.36 -3.63 4.34
C ASN A 68 -3.39 -4.54 5.11
N THR A 69 -3.85 -5.43 5.96
CA THR A 69 -3.01 -6.23 6.88
C THR A 69 -1.91 -6.98 6.15
N VAL A 70 -2.20 -7.68 5.07
CA VAL A 70 -1.19 -8.46 4.31
C VAL A 70 -0.06 -7.57 3.80
N MET A 71 -0.39 -6.43 3.22
CA MET A 71 0.59 -5.46 2.73
C MET A 71 1.39 -4.82 3.86
N LEU A 72 0.72 -4.42 4.94
CA LEU A 72 1.39 -3.75 6.08
C LEU A 72 2.33 -4.71 6.82
N ASP A 73 1.97 -5.97 6.98
CA ASP A 73 2.85 -7.00 7.55
C ASP A 73 4.08 -7.23 6.67
N ALA A 74 3.90 -7.23 5.35
CA ALA A 74 5.01 -7.31 4.40
C ALA A 74 5.96 -6.12 4.54
N LEU A 75 5.44 -4.89 4.62
CA LEU A 75 6.27 -3.69 4.85
C LEU A 75 7.00 -3.76 6.19
N ALA A 76 6.32 -4.16 7.25
CA ALA A 76 6.89 -4.29 8.59
C ALA A 76 8.04 -5.32 8.65
N SER A 77 7.97 -6.37 7.83
CA SER A 77 9.02 -7.40 7.76
C SER A 77 10.32 -6.92 7.10
N ARG A 78 10.28 -5.80 6.40
CA ARG A 78 11.42 -5.19 5.68
C ARG A 78 11.47 -3.68 5.92
N PRO A 79 11.75 -3.23 7.14
CA PRO A 79 11.70 -1.81 7.50
C PRO A 79 12.53 -0.95 6.53
N GLY A 80 11.91 0.09 5.97
CA GLY A 80 12.55 1.06 5.09
C GLY A 80 12.84 0.58 3.66
N ARG A 81 12.73 -0.72 3.36
CA ARG A 81 13.15 -1.28 2.06
C ARG A 81 12.14 -1.04 0.94
N HIS A 82 10.87 -1.16 1.23
CA HIS A 82 9.78 -1.07 0.25
C HIS A 82 8.84 0.10 0.59
N ARG A 83 7.93 0.40 -0.32
CA ARG A 83 6.86 1.39 -0.11
C ARG A 83 5.50 0.75 -0.36
N GLY A 84 4.45 1.33 0.22
CA GLY A 84 3.09 0.84 0.09
C GLY A 84 2.14 1.87 -0.52
N VAL A 85 1.12 1.36 -1.20
CA VAL A 85 -0.06 2.12 -1.63
C VAL A 85 -1.28 1.39 -1.07
N ALA A 86 -1.95 2.02 -0.11
CA ALA A 86 -3.06 1.46 0.62
C ALA A 86 -4.42 1.71 -0.05
N VAL A 87 -5.44 1.00 0.38
CA VAL A 87 -6.84 1.32 0.12
C VAL A 87 -7.50 1.63 1.46
N VAL A 88 -7.95 2.85 1.63
CA VAL A 88 -8.66 3.32 2.82
C VAL A 88 -9.90 4.08 2.42
N ASP A 89 -10.92 4.07 3.27
CA ASP A 89 -12.12 4.89 3.14
C ASP A 89 -12.05 6.13 4.04
N ALA A 90 -13.07 6.98 3.96
CA ALA A 90 -13.16 8.21 4.75
C ALA A 90 -13.20 7.99 6.27
N GLY A 91 -13.50 6.77 6.72
CA GLY A 91 -13.54 6.40 8.14
C GLY A 91 -12.18 6.13 8.76
N VAL A 92 -11.10 6.08 7.97
CA VAL A 92 -9.75 5.85 8.50
C VAL A 92 -9.34 6.96 9.46
N THR A 93 -8.73 6.60 10.59
CA THR A 93 -8.23 7.56 11.57
C THR A 93 -6.89 8.15 11.17
N ASP A 94 -6.56 9.35 11.67
CA ASP A 94 -5.24 9.95 11.46
C ASP A 94 -4.14 9.09 12.11
N ALA A 95 -4.40 8.52 13.27
CA ALA A 95 -3.47 7.61 13.92
C ALA A 95 -3.13 6.39 13.04
N GLU A 96 -4.12 5.85 12.32
CA GLU A 96 -3.87 4.73 11.40
C GLU A 96 -3.11 5.19 10.15
N LEU A 97 -3.40 6.37 9.60
CA LEU A 97 -2.62 6.93 8.50
C LEU A 97 -1.16 7.18 8.90
N ASP A 98 -0.94 7.68 10.12
CA ASP A 98 0.41 7.90 10.65
C ASP A 98 1.16 6.58 10.84
N ARG A 99 0.50 5.55 11.40
CA ARG A 99 1.06 4.21 11.51
C ARG A 99 1.43 3.63 10.15
N MET A 100 0.58 3.76 9.15
CA MET A 100 0.87 3.34 7.78
C MET A 100 2.07 4.11 7.20
N HIS A 101 2.16 5.41 7.45
CA HIS A 101 3.29 6.24 7.01
C HIS A 101 4.61 5.72 7.57
N ASP A 102 4.65 5.42 8.87
CA ASP A 102 5.84 4.88 9.54
C ASP A 102 6.26 3.51 8.98
N LEU A 103 5.31 2.70 8.52
CA LEU A 103 5.58 1.43 7.86
C LEU A 103 6.05 1.57 6.41
N GLY A 104 5.94 2.75 5.81
CA GLY A 104 6.39 3.00 4.44
C GLY A 104 5.29 3.23 3.42
N VAL A 105 4.03 3.36 3.83
CA VAL A 105 2.94 3.74 2.90
C VAL A 105 3.13 5.19 2.45
N ARG A 106 2.98 5.43 1.14
CA ARG A 106 3.16 6.75 0.54
C ARG A 106 2.06 7.13 -0.45
N GLY A 107 1.00 6.36 -0.49
CA GLY A 107 -0.13 6.67 -1.36
C GLY A 107 -1.39 5.89 -1.04
N VAL A 108 -2.48 6.31 -1.65
CA VAL A 108 -3.79 5.64 -1.59
C VAL A 108 -4.29 5.38 -3.00
N ARG A 109 -4.80 4.17 -3.22
CA ARG A 109 -5.45 3.77 -4.45
C ARG A 109 -6.96 3.94 -4.32
N PHE A 110 -7.54 4.60 -5.32
CA PHE A 110 -8.98 4.70 -5.52
C PHE A 110 -9.41 3.87 -6.72
N ASN A 111 -10.47 3.11 -6.57
CA ASN A 111 -10.96 2.23 -7.62
C ASN A 111 -12.32 2.71 -8.12
N ARG A 112 -12.41 2.95 -9.43
CA ARG A 112 -13.65 3.33 -10.13
C ARG A 112 -14.26 2.17 -10.91
N VAL A 113 -13.51 1.11 -11.13
CA VAL A 113 -13.94 -0.07 -11.91
C VAL A 113 -14.58 -1.11 -11.01
N SER A 114 -14.04 -1.31 -9.83
CA SER A 114 -14.60 -2.23 -8.83
C SER A 114 -14.98 -1.44 -7.58
N PRO A 115 -16.24 -1.49 -7.14
CA PRO A 115 -16.72 -0.73 -5.98
C PRO A 115 -16.25 -1.33 -4.65
N VAL A 116 -14.97 -1.66 -4.55
CA VAL A 116 -14.39 -2.30 -3.37
C VAL A 116 -13.49 -1.32 -2.66
N GLY A 117 -13.85 -0.98 -1.45
CA GLY A 117 -13.04 -0.23 -0.52
C GLY A 117 -13.32 1.27 -0.49
N ASN A 118 -13.15 2.00 -1.56
CA ASN A 118 -13.34 3.44 -1.59
C ASN A 118 -13.79 3.98 -2.95
N GLY A 119 -14.30 5.20 -2.94
CA GLY A 119 -14.83 5.87 -4.14
C GLY A 119 -14.54 7.37 -4.18
N PRO A 120 -15.12 8.08 -5.17
CA PRO A 120 -14.89 9.53 -5.36
C PRO A 120 -15.25 10.39 -4.13
N ALA A 121 -16.28 10.02 -3.36
CA ALA A 121 -16.65 10.72 -2.14
C ALA A 121 -15.56 10.62 -1.07
N ASP A 122 -14.97 9.45 -0.92
CA ASP A 122 -13.84 9.24 0.00
C ASP A 122 -12.64 10.08 -0.40
N PHE A 123 -12.37 10.20 -1.71
CA PHE A 123 -11.28 11.03 -2.21
C PHE A 123 -11.36 12.47 -1.72
N HIS A 124 -12.54 13.11 -1.82
CA HIS A 124 -12.70 14.49 -1.38
C HIS A 124 -12.44 14.66 0.12
N THR A 125 -12.83 13.70 0.92
CA THR A 125 -12.58 13.71 2.37
C THR A 125 -11.11 13.44 2.70
N LEU A 126 -10.47 12.55 1.99
CA LEU A 126 -9.11 12.10 2.27
C LEU A 126 -8.03 13.01 1.69
N ALA A 127 -8.28 13.65 0.55
CA ALA A 127 -7.27 14.40 -0.19
C ALA A 127 -6.46 15.40 0.65
N PRO A 128 -7.07 16.25 1.52
CA PRO A 128 -6.29 17.14 2.38
C PRO A 128 -5.37 16.38 3.33
N ARG A 129 -5.84 15.30 3.92
CA ARG A 129 -5.10 14.46 4.89
C ARG A 129 -3.94 13.72 4.23
N LEU A 130 -4.12 13.28 2.97
CA LEU A 130 -3.05 12.65 2.17
C LEU A 130 -2.00 13.68 1.78
N ARG A 131 -2.43 14.90 1.40
CA ARG A 131 -1.54 16.00 1.06
C ARG A 131 -0.63 16.40 2.22
N GLU A 132 -1.17 16.48 3.44
CA GLU A 132 -0.39 16.79 4.65
C GLU A 132 0.74 15.79 4.89
N ARG A 133 0.58 14.53 4.46
CA ARG A 133 1.57 13.45 4.57
C ARG A 133 2.48 13.31 3.36
N GLY A 134 2.27 14.13 2.32
CA GLY A 134 3.00 14.00 1.06
C GLY A 134 2.68 12.71 0.28
N TRP A 135 1.48 12.14 0.49
CA TRP A 135 1.07 10.91 -0.19
C TRP A 135 0.48 11.20 -1.56
N HIS A 136 0.77 10.33 -2.51
CA HIS A 136 0.18 10.39 -3.84
C HIS A 136 -1.14 9.60 -3.91
N VAL A 137 -1.86 9.82 -5.00
CA VAL A 137 -3.13 9.13 -5.30
C VAL A 137 -2.97 8.34 -6.59
N GLN A 138 -3.43 7.10 -6.58
CA GLN A 138 -3.57 6.27 -7.76
C GLN A 138 -5.05 6.05 -8.08
N TRP A 139 -5.44 6.24 -9.33
CA TRP A 139 -6.77 5.92 -9.84
C TRP A 139 -6.74 4.69 -10.72
N TYR A 140 -7.74 3.81 -10.55
CA TYR A 140 -7.95 2.62 -11.37
C TYR A 140 -9.37 2.55 -11.90
#